data_1c8ef432a873fc335de3ea41d184fda5
#
_entry.id   1c8ef432a873fc335de3ea41d184fda5
#
_cell.length_a   1.000
_cell.length_b   1.000
_cell.length_c   1.000
_cell.angle_alpha   90.00
_cell.angle_beta   90.00
_cell.angle_gamma   90.00
#
_symmetry.space_group_name_H-M   'P 1'
#
loop_
_entity.id
_entity.type
_entity.pdbx_description
1 polymer ?
#
loop_
_entity_poly.entity_id
_entity_poly.type
_entity_poly.pdbx_seq_one_letter_code
_entity_poly.pdbx_strand_id
1 'polypeptide(L)'
;MNKIADMDSETYPSPQNMRERAEANPNRAFLTNEYLHAMGNACGSMGDYWKEIYEHQNLMGGFIWEWCDHGLLQTNPDGTTWYAYGGDFGEEFHDSNFCIDGLTTPDRRFTPKLQEVQTVYQPIDLRVKDLRNGIFVLENRCEQLNLRDFAAQLRLLENGVCQETRELSLPDCAAGQSVVWKADLQDIPQVSGEQILEFLFMEKSPAHAGCGLSGWKQFLWKKGCHPALVTENVTAHFSKQGTLLVGEMGDLTLRLDTETGALQVDNVSGVLLHDLFFTPFRAPTDNDAHSPLVLGKQNWFTKQYDHPKRTCLEVRQGNGVEEPSLTYTTAYQTEKDSFYVTVGLWQARQNRIFIDCNVQSPADMLSPGRIGMTAILPVRFTAMKWYGKGPLETYPDRQCGGRMGVYSEDVRNQPFYLRPQEYGLHTESRSMRLTDPDRADFVRFEAACPMAMSAVPYSDLQLWNARHPPELPAPEALYVHLDYAHRGLGNSSCGPDALPTYRIDDRPCRFGFALEAGLGEREDNPSAPFRRRSQLTTHGKQ
;
A
#
# COMPACT_ATOMS: atom_id res chain seq x y z
N MET A 1 -22.74 -32.13 9.11
CA MET A 1 -23.90 -31.23 8.96
C MET A 1 -24.67 -31.22 10.26
N ASN A 2 -24.82 -30.03 10.84
CA ASN A 2 -25.61 -29.90 12.06
C ASN A 2 -27.11 -29.95 11.67
N LYS A 3 -27.81 -30.98 12.09
CA LYS A 3 -29.25 -31.19 11.82
C LYS A 3 -30.14 -30.37 12.78
N ILE A 4 -29.54 -29.60 13.69
CA ILE A 4 -30.25 -28.92 14.78
C ILE A 4 -30.54 -27.46 14.43
N ALA A 5 -29.73 -26.82 13.57
CA ALA A 5 -29.87 -25.42 13.18
C ALA A 5 -30.45 -25.27 11.77
N ASP A 6 -31.14 -24.16 11.51
CA ASP A 6 -31.74 -23.84 10.21
C ASP A 6 -30.69 -23.45 9.17
N MET A 7 -29.52 -22.94 9.60
CA MET A 7 -28.39 -22.59 8.76
C MET A 7 -27.09 -23.21 9.29
N ASP A 8 -26.11 -23.34 8.41
CA ASP A 8 -24.75 -23.73 8.78
C ASP A 8 -23.91 -22.48 9.07
N SER A 9 -22.93 -22.63 9.96
CA SER A 9 -21.95 -21.58 10.25
C SER A 9 -20.56 -22.15 10.49
N GLU A 10 -19.55 -21.31 10.27
CA GLU A 10 -18.15 -21.63 10.56
C GLU A 10 -17.41 -20.36 11.02
N THR A 11 -16.42 -20.52 11.88
CA THR A 11 -15.54 -19.47 12.37
C THR A 11 -14.29 -19.44 11.49
N TYR A 12 -13.98 -18.30 10.92
CA TYR A 12 -12.81 -18.03 10.07
C TYR A 12 -12.60 -19.00 8.89
N PRO A 13 -13.64 -19.37 8.10
CA PRO A 13 -13.42 -20.13 6.88
C PRO A 13 -12.61 -19.30 5.86
N SER A 14 -11.90 -19.97 4.95
CA SER A 14 -11.33 -19.29 3.78
C SER A 14 -12.42 -18.97 2.73
N PRO A 15 -12.21 -18.02 1.81
CA PRO A 15 -13.13 -17.78 0.68
C PRO A 15 -13.39 -19.07 -0.12
N GLN A 16 -12.37 -19.90 -0.32
CA GLN A 16 -12.51 -21.19 -1.00
C GLN A 16 -13.42 -22.15 -0.22
N ASN A 17 -13.24 -22.26 1.11
CA ASN A 17 -14.11 -23.11 1.94
C ASN A 17 -15.57 -22.64 1.88
N MET A 18 -15.81 -21.34 1.87
CA MET A 18 -17.17 -20.79 1.74
C MET A 18 -17.80 -21.19 0.40
N ARG A 19 -17.06 -21.04 -0.72
CA ARG A 19 -17.52 -21.49 -2.04
C ARG A 19 -17.83 -22.98 -2.07
N GLU A 20 -16.91 -23.83 -1.61
CA GLU A 20 -17.08 -25.28 -1.58
C GLU A 20 -18.34 -25.69 -0.78
N ARG A 21 -18.62 -25.00 0.34
CA ARG A 21 -19.84 -25.24 1.13
C ARG A 21 -21.10 -24.79 0.42
N ALA A 22 -21.06 -23.62 -0.24
CA ALA A 22 -22.19 -23.10 -1.00
C ALA A 22 -22.59 -24.04 -2.15
N GLU A 23 -21.59 -24.53 -2.90
CA GLU A 23 -21.80 -25.47 -3.99
C GLU A 23 -22.28 -26.85 -3.53
N ALA A 24 -21.74 -27.35 -2.41
CA ALA A 24 -22.13 -28.65 -1.86
C ALA A 24 -23.55 -28.69 -1.29
N ASN A 25 -24.08 -27.56 -0.84
CA ASN A 25 -25.40 -27.44 -0.21
C ASN A 25 -26.18 -26.20 -0.68
N PRO A 26 -26.56 -26.11 -1.96
CA PRO A 26 -27.12 -24.89 -2.54
C PRO A 26 -28.47 -24.44 -1.94
N ASN A 27 -29.18 -25.34 -1.26
CA ASN A 27 -30.48 -25.07 -0.61
C ASN A 27 -30.34 -24.76 0.89
N ARG A 28 -29.13 -24.63 1.42
CA ARG A 28 -28.91 -24.37 2.83
C ARG A 28 -28.11 -23.09 3.01
N ALA A 29 -28.65 -22.18 3.81
CA ALA A 29 -27.96 -20.93 4.14
C ALA A 29 -26.67 -21.21 4.93
N PHE A 30 -25.62 -20.46 4.63
CA PHE A 30 -24.35 -20.46 5.32
C PHE A 30 -23.95 -19.05 5.75
N LEU A 31 -23.55 -18.91 7.00
CA LEU A 31 -23.09 -17.66 7.60
C LEU A 31 -21.71 -17.88 8.21
N THR A 32 -20.76 -17.00 7.99
CA THR A 32 -19.54 -17.02 8.79
C THR A 32 -19.76 -16.20 10.08
N ASN A 33 -19.73 -16.88 11.22
CA ASN A 33 -19.99 -16.25 12.52
C ASN A 33 -18.84 -15.36 12.99
N GLU A 34 -17.62 -15.59 12.50
CA GLU A 34 -16.48 -14.69 12.61
C GLU A 34 -15.61 -14.82 11.37
N TYR A 35 -15.12 -13.70 10.83
CA TYR A 35 -14.15 -13.67 9.75
C TYR A 35 -13.37 -12.35 9.77
N LEU A 36 -12.26 -12.27 9.01
CA LEU A 36 -11.44 -11.07 8.88
C LEU A 36 -11.03 -10.52 10.26
N HIS A 37 -10.34 -11.34 11.06
CA HIS A 37 -9.81 -10.91 12.35
C HIS A 37 -8.99 -9.63 12.20
N ALA A 38 -9.49 -8.52 12.78
CA ALA A 38 -9.00 -7.17 12.45
C ALA A 38 -7.80 -6.73 13.32
N MET A 39 -7.03 -7.70 13.84
CA MET A 39 -5.89 -7.46 14.73
C MET A 39 -4.72 -6.78 14.00
N GLY A 40 -4.35 -5.59 14.46
CA GLY A 40 -3.28 -4.80 13.90
C GLY A 40 -3.48 -4.46 12.41
N ASN A 41 -2.44 -4.61 11.60
CA ASN A 41 -2.49 -4.43 10.15
C ASN A 41 -3.03 -5.70 9.48
N ALA A 42 -4.34 -5.79 9.32
CA ALA A 42 -5.08 -7.00 9.01
C ALA A 42 -6.20 -6.79 7.97
N CYS A 43 -7.16 -7.73 7.96
CA CYS A 43 -8.31 -7.77 7.04
C CYS A 43 -7.92 -7.99 5.58
N GLY A 44 -6.94 -8.86 5.33
CA GLY A 44 -6.58 -9.28 3.97
C GLY A 44 -7.70 -10.07 3.30
N SER A 45 -7.78 -9.96 1.96
CA SER A 45 -8.71 -10.72 1.10
C SER A 45 -10.21 -10.42 1.30
N MET A 46 -10.57 -9.28 1.89
CA MET A 46 -11.99 -8.94 2.07
C MET A 46 -12.77 -8.94 0.75
N GLY A 47 -12.15 -8.41 -0.32
CA GLY A 47 -12.74 -8.44 -1.65
C GLY A 47 -12.97 -9.85 -2.19
N ASP A 48 -12.08 -10.81 -1.87
CA ASP A 48 -12.23 -12.21 -2.28
C ASP A 48 -13.39 -12.89 -1.54
N TYR A 49 -13.55 -12.63 -0.22
CA TYR A 49 -14.71 -13.12 0.55
C TYR A 49 -16.02 -12.62 -0.05
N TRP A 50 -16.12 -11.33 -0.32
CA TRP A 50 -17.38 -10.73 -0.80
C TRP A 50 -17.66 -11.04 -2.26
N LYS A 51 -16.66 -11.38 -3.05
CA LYS A 51 -16.87 -11.97 -4.37
C LYS A 51 -17.66 -13.28 -4.26
N GLU A 52 -17.22 -14.21 -3.41
CA GLU A 52 -17.93 -15.46 -3.19
C GLU A 52 -19.35 -15.24 -2.64
N ILE A 53 -19.50 -14.32 -1.67
CA ILE A 53 -20.82 -13.99 -1.07
C ILE A 53 -21.79 -13.45 -2.12
N TYR A 54 -21.36 -12.56 -3.01
CA TYR A 54 -22.22 -12.03 -4.06
C TYR A 54 -22.50 -13.02 -5.20
N GLU A 55 -21.64 -14.01 -5.42
CA GLU A 55 -21.81 -15.02 -6.47
C GLU A 55 -22.72 -16.17 -6.03
N HIS A 56 -22.93 -16.40 -4.73
CA HIS A 56 -23.69 -17.53 -4.18
C HIS A 56 -24.83 -17.08 -3.28
N GLN A 57 -26.08 -17.29 -3.72
CA GLN A 57 -27.29 -16.83 -3.00
C GLN A 57 -27.48 -17.41 -1.59
N ASN A 58 -26.86 -18.55 -1.31
CA ASN A 58 -26.94 -19.21 0.00
C ASN A 58 -25.81 -18.79 0.96
N LEU A 59 -24.88 -17.93 0.54
CA LEU A 59 -23.92 -17.27 1.43
C LEU A 59 -24.54 -15.98 1.98
N MET A 60 -24.79 -15.96 3.30
CA MET A 60 -25.51 -14.86 3.95
C MET A 60 -24.62 -13.72 4.42
N GLY A 61 -23.29 -13.84 4.23
CA GLY A 61 -22.31 -12.89 4.75
C GLY A 61 -21.65 -13.38 6.05
N GLY A 62 -21.24 -12.44 6.89
CA GLY A 62 -20.54 -12.76 8.14
C GLY A 62 -20.32 -11.55 9.03
N PHE A 63 -19.76 -11.83 10.21
CA PHE A 63 -19.42 -10.82 11.21
C PHE A 63 -17.91 -10.66 11.31
N ILE A 64 -17.41 -9.45 11.01
CA ILE A 64 -15.99 -9.10 11.17
C ILE A 64 -15.67 -9.07 12.66
N TRP A 65 -14.62 -9.72 13.08
CA TRP A 65 -14.09 -9.65 14.43
C TRP A 65 -12.92 -8.67 14.48
N GLU A 66 -13.06 -7.44 15.07
CA GLU A 66 -14.33 -6.89 15.52
C GLU A 66 -14.44 -5.37 15.21
N TRP A 67 -15.34 -4.65 15.89
CA TRP A 67 -15.61 -3.26 15.55
C TRP A 67 -14.53 -2.30 16.01
N CYS A 68 -13.97 -2.50 17.20
CA CYS A 68 -13.14 -1.49 17.86
C CYS A 68 -12.06 -2.12 18.75
N ASP A 69 -10.85 -1.63 18.64
CA ASP A 69 -9.77 -1.97 19.57
C ASP A 69 -10.19 -1.67 21.03
N HIS A 70 -9.85 -2.56 21.96
CA HIS A 70 -10.18 -2.43 23.39
C HIS A 70 -9.01 -1.92 24.25
N GLY A 71 -8.04 -1.20 23.66
CA GLY A 71 -6.93 -0.60 24.39
C GLY A 71 -7.39 0.44 25.42
N LEU A 72 -6.73 0.48 26.57
CA LEU A 72 -7.02 1.41 27.65
C LEU A 72 -6.03 2.57 27.62
N LEU A 73 -6.53 3.81 27.53
CA LEU A 73 -5.69 5.00 27.44
C LEU A 73 -4.83 5.16 28.69
N GLN A 74 -3.53 5.29 28.51
CA GLN A 74 -2.54 5.59 29.54
C GLN A 74 -1.85 6.92 29.21
N THR A 75 -1.32 7.56 30.25
CA THR A 75 -0.55 8.79 30.12
C THR A 75 0.74 8.66 30.92
N ASN A 76 1.86 8.82 30.26
CA ASN A 76 3.19 8.85 30.89
C ASN A 76 3.40 10.13 31.68
N PRO A 77 4.38 10.17 32.62
CA PRO A 77 4.70 11.36 33.37
C PRO A 77 5.10 12.60 32.56
N ASP A 78 5.58 12.39 31.32
CA ASP A 78 5.91 13.45 30.36
C ASP A 78 4.71 13.97 29.57
N GLY A 79 3.51 13.40 29.80
CA GLY A 79 2.27 13.75 29.11
C GLY A 79 2.01 12.96 27.83
N THR A 80 2.92 12.08 27.39
CA THR A 80 2.72 11.21 26.22
C THR A 80 1.61 10.20 26.50
N THR A 81 0.66 10.07 25.57
CA THR A 81 -0.46 9.13 25.69
C THR A 81 -0.28 7.93 24.78
N TRP A 82 -0.73 6.76 25.24
CA TRP A 82 -0.72 5.49 24.52
C TRP A 82 -1.83 4.57 25.02
N TYR A 83 -2.09 3.49 24.29
CA TYR A 83 -3.11 2.52 24.68
C TYR A 83 -2.45 1.24 25.20
N ALA A 84 -2.78 0.88 26.44
CA ALA A 84 -2.36 -0.35 27.10
C ALA A 84 -3.25 -1.53 26.70
N TYR A 85 -2.68 -2.72 26.72
CA TYR A 85 -3.35 -3.98 26.47
C TYR A 85 -2.86 -5.07 27.45
N GLY A 86 -3.14 -6.34 27.21
CA GLY A 86 -2.83 -7.43 28.13
C GLY A 86 -1.34 -7.53 28.51
N GLY A 87 -1.05 -7.62 29.82
CA GLY A 87 0.28 -7.66 30.42
C GLY A 87 0.81 -6.32 30.90
N ASP A 88 0.17 -5.18 30.53
CA ASP A 88 0.67 -3.84 30.87
C ASP A 88 0.29 -3.40 32.29
N PHE A 89 -0.59 -4.13 32.96
CA PHE A 89 -1.05 -3.86 34.33
C PHE A 89 -0.43 -4.81 35.35
N GLY A 90 0.54 -5.64 34.95
CA GLY A 90 1.24 -6.60 35.81
C GLY A 90 0.46 -7.88 36.11
N GLU A 91 -0.59 -8.15 35.34
CA GLU A 91 -1.33 -9.41 35.39
C GLU A 91 -0.47 -10.59 34.85
N GLU A 92 -0.56 -11.75 35.52
CA GLU A 92 0.21 -12.93 35.17
C GLU A 92 -0.38 -13.67 33.96
N PHE A 93 -1.72 -13.69 33.85
CA PHE A 93 -2.44 -14.38 32.77
C PHE A 93 -3.07 -13.35 31.82
N HIS A 94 -2.57 -13.30 30.59
CA HIS A 94 -3.06 -12.40 29.56
C HIS A 94 -2.72 -12.91 28.16
N ASP A 95 -3.46 -12.46 27.15
CA ASP A 95 -3.25 -12.77 25.74
C ASP A 95 -2.62 -11.60 24.95
N SER A 96 -1.79 -10.77 25.66
CA SER A 96 -1.09 -9.63 25.04
C SER A 96 -2.06 -8.69 24.32
N ASN A 97 -1.78 -8.38 23.04
CA ASN A 97 -2.57 -7.48 22.23
C ASN A 97 -3.76 -8.14 21.48
N PHE A 98 -4.23 -9.32 21.89
CA PHE A 98 -5.42 -9.96 21.31
C PHE A 98 -6.75 -9.23 21.58
N CYS A 99 -6.72 -8.13 22.30
CA CYS A 99 -7.83 -7.20 22.45
C CYS A 99 -7.70 -5.95 21.55
N ILE A 100 -6.69 -5.92 20.67
CA ILE A 100 -6.44 -4.84 19.70
C ILE A 100 -6.77 -5.37 18.31
N ASP A 101 -8.02 -5.72 18.10
CA ASP A 101 -8.52 -6.46 16.94
C ASP A 101 -9.74 -5.79 16.29
N GLY A 102 -9.87 -4.48 16.48
CA GLY A 102 -10.96 -3.67 15.95
C GLY A 102 -10.72 -3.10 14.55
N LEU A 103 -11.81 -2.87 13.83
CA LEU A 103 -11.82 -2.07 12.60
C LEU A 103 -11.48 -0.60 12.86
N THR A 104 -11.76 -0.11 14.06
CA THR A 104 -11.44 1.26 14.51
C THR A 104 -10.51 1.24 15.71
N THR A 105 -9.81 2.35 15.92
CA THR A 105 -9.03 2.56 17.15
C THR A 105 -9.94 2.69 18.38
N PRO A 106 -9.42 2.61 19.64
CA PRO A 106 -10.23 2.78 20.85
C PRO A 106 -10.99 4.10 20.90
N ASP A 107 -10.42 5.17 20.33
CA ASP A 107 -11.04 6.50 20.21
C ASP A 107 -11.86 6.69 18.91
N ARG A 108 -12.21 5.58 18.23
CA ARG A 108 -13.10 5.53 17.05
C ARG A 108 -12.57 6.26 15.81
N ARG A 109 -11.26 6.38 15.63
CA ARG A 109 -10.71 6.92 14.40
C ARG A 109 -10.92 5.99 13.21
N PHE A 110 -11.07 6.59 12.05
CA PHE A 110 -11.19 5.89 10.78
C PHE A 110 -9.84 5.26 10.39
N THR A 111 -9.84 3.98 10.04
CA THR A 111 -8.64 3.19 9.73
C THR A 111 -8.64 2.70 8.29
N PRO A 112 -7.51 2.23 7.75
CA PRO A 112 -7.45 1.57 6.45
C PRO A 112 -8.35 0.33 6.35
N LYS A 113 -8.52 -0.41 7.45
CA LYS A 113 -9.43 -1.57 7.55
C LYS A 113 -10.89 -1.14 7.32
N LEU A 114 -11.31 -0.06 7.97
CA LEU A 114 -12.66 0.47 7.82
C LEU A 114 -12.89 1.07 6.43
N GLN A 115 -11.87 1.67 5.80
CA GLN A 115 -11.94 2.12 4.40
C GLN A 115 -12.19 0.95 3.44
N GLU A 116 -11.55 -0.19 3.66
CA GLU A 116 -11.77 -1.40 2.86
C GLU A 116 -13.20 -1.90 3.03
N VAL A 117 -13.71 -2.00 4.27
CA VAL A 117 -15.10 -2.37 4.57
C VAL A 117 -16.08 -1.45 3.87
N GLN A 118 -15.91 -0.12 3.98
CA GLN A 118 -16.78 0.86 3.35
C GLN A 118 -16.89 0.64 1.84
N THR A 119 -15.78 0.29 1.19
CA THR A 119 -15.75 0.10 -0.27
C THR A 119 -16.31 -1.25 -0.68
N VAL A 120 -16.00 -2.31 0.04
CA VAL A 120 -16.49 -3.66 -0.29
C VAL A 120 -18.00 -3.75 -0.03
N TYR A 121 -18.53 -3.05 0.97
CA TYR A 121 -19.96 -3.01 1.32
C TYR A 121 -20.73 -1.89 0.60
N GLN A 122 -20.13 -1.20 -0.37
CA GLN A 122 -20.82 -0.11 -1.07
C GLN A 122 -22.13 -0.58 -1.71
N PRO A 123 -23.20 0.26 -1.65
CA PRO A 123 -24.53 -0.15 -2.08
C PRO A 123 -24.71 -0.16 -3.60
N ILE A 124 -23.76 0.32 -4.36
CA ILE A 124 -23.80 0.37 -5.83
C ILE A 124 -22.55 -0.28 -6.39
N ASP A 125 -22.70 -1.29 -7.24
CA ASP A 125 -21.59 -1.82 -8.03
C ASP A 125 -21.73 -1.41 -9.49
N LEU A 126 -20.59 -1.08 -10.11
CA LEU A 126 -20.48 -0.68 -11.50
C LEU A 126 -19.50 -1.61 -12.23
N ARG A 127 -20.02 -2.38 -13.17
CA ARG A 127 -19.24 -3.29 -14.00
C ARG A 127 -19.20 -2.84 -15.45
N VAL A 128 -18.02 -2.88 -16.06
CA VAL A 128 -17.84 -2.58 -17.48
C VAL A 128 -18.45 -3.68 -18.33
N LYS A 129 -19.27 -3.29 -19.31
CA LYS A 129 -19.69 -4.13 -20.46
C LYS A 129 -18.95 -3.72 -21.73
N ASP A 130 -18.87 -2.42 -22.00
CA ASP A 130 -18.09 -1.82 -23.09
C ASP A 130 -17.64 -0.42 -22.68
N LEU A 131 -16.39 -0.32 -22.23
CA LEU A 131 -15.84 0.94 -21.70
C LEU A 131 -15.82 2.05 -22.75
N ARG A 132 -15.43 1.72 -23.98
CA ARG A 132 -15.29 2.72 -25.06
C ARG A 132 -16.60 3.34 -25.49
N ASN A 133 -17.68 2.56 -25.44
CA ASN A 133 -19.03 3.02 -25.76
C ASN A 133 -19.80 3.50 -24.52
N GLY A 134 -19.18 3.54 -23.34
CA GLY A 134 -19.77 3.96 -22.08
C GLY A 134 -20.87 3.01 -21.58
N ILE A 135 -20.80 1.72 -21.93
CA ILE A 135 -21.82 0.74 -21.56
C ILE A 135 -21.38 0.01 -20.29
N PHE A 136 -22.20 0.11 -19.26
CA PHE A 136 -21.96 -0.50 -17.95
C PHE A 136 -23.17 -1.33 -17.51
N VAL A 137 -22.97 -2.17 -16.51
CA VAL A 137 -24.00 -2.77 -15.70
C VAL A 137 -23.93 -2.14 -14.32
N LEU A 138 -25.00 -1.46 -13.93
CA LEU A 138 -25.22 -0.98 -12.56
C LEU A 138 -26.00 -2.03 -11.79
N GLU A 139 -25.50 -2.40 -10.64
CA GLU A 139 -26.15 -3.27 -9.67
C GLU A 139 -26.52 -2.45 -8.44
N ASN A 140 -27.80 -2.40 -8.13
CA ASN A 140 -28.33 -1.76 -6.93
C ASN A 140 -28.39 -2.78 -5.79
N ARG A 141 -27.48 -2.69 -4.85
CA ARG A 141 -27.37 -3.56 -3.68
C ARG A 141 -28.09 -3.02 -2.45
N CYS A 142 -28.81 -1.88 -2.61
CA CYS A 142 -29.65 -1.38 -1.54
C CYS A 142 -30.85 -2.32 -1.30
N GLU A 143 -31.39 -2.29 -0.08
CA GLU A 143 -32.62 -3.01 0.25
C GLU A 143 -33.87 -2.21 -0.06
N GLN A 144 -33.81 -0.87 -0.02
CA GLN A 144 -34.96 0.00 -0.13
C GLN A 144 -34.82 1.14 -1.13
N LEU A 145 -33.59 1.65 -1.34
CA LEU A 145 -33.36 2.83 -2.18
C LEU A 145 -33.31 2.47 -3.66
N ASN A 146 -33.85 3.35 -4.51
CA ASN A 146 -33.72 3.27 -5.96
C ASN A 146 -32.45 4.02 -6.41
N LEU A 147 -31.80 3.63 -7.52
CA LEU A 147 -30.63 4.36 -8.02
C LEU A 147 -30.90 5.83 -8.34
N ARG A 148 -32.14 6.21 -8.71
CA ARG A 148 -32.54 7.61 -8.90
C ARG A 148 -32.44 8.47 -7.62
N ASP A 149 -32.35 7.84 -6.45
CA ASP A 149 -32.18 8.53 -5.16
C ASP A 149 -30.72 8.94 -4.90
N PHE A 150 -29.81 8.54 -5.81
CA PHE A 150 -28.39 8.90 -5.79
C PHE A 150 -28.07 9.93 -6.87
N ALA A 151 -27.11 10.80 -6.57
CA ALA A 151 -26.37 11.59 -7.53
C ALA A 151 -25.16 10.82 -8.01
N ALA A 152 -24.76 10.99 -9.27
CA ALA A 152 -23.55 10.41 -9.80
C ALA A 152 -22.69 11.48 -10.47
N GLN A 153 -21.38 11.36 -10.29
CA GLN A 153 -20.39 12.21 -10.94
C GLN A 153 -19.37 11.35 -11.67
N LEU A 154 -18.94 11.80 -12.84
CA LEU A 154 -17.77 11.32 -13.55
C LEU A 154 -16.65 12.34 -13.38
N ARG A 155 -15.52 11.90 -12.84
CA ARG A 155 -14.30 12.69 -12.78
C ARG A 155 -13.27 12.12 -13.76
N LEU A 156 -12.68 13.01 -14.54
CA LEU A 156 -11.60 12.66 -15.48
C LEU A 156 -10.27 12.99 -14.80
N LEU A 157 -9.49 11.95 -14.49
CA LEU A 157 -8.18 12.13 -13.87
C LEU A 157 -7.09 11.97 -14.91
N GLU A 158 -6.13 12.91 -14.96
CA GLU A 158 -4.87 12.76 -15.69
C GLU A 158 -3.72 12.65 -14.69
N ASN A 159 -2.94 11.58 -14.77
CA ASN A 159 -1.86 11.27 -13.83
C ASN A 159 -2.30 11.42 -12.34
N GLY A 160 -3.51 10.96 -12.04
CA GLY A 160 -4.11 11.01 -10.71
C GLY A 160 -4.68 12.36 -10.27
N VAL A 161 -4.59 13.40 -11.08
CA VAL A 161 -5.14 14.75 -10.80
C VAL A 161 -6.44 14.95 -11.55
N CYS A 162 -7.51 15.33 -10.85
CA CYS A 162 -8.80 15.61 -11.47
C CYS A 162 -8.73 16.86 -12.36
N GLN A 163 -9.03 16.70 -13.63
CA GLN A 163 -9.07 17.76 -14.63
C GLN A 163 -10.48 18.28 -14.87
N GLU A 164 -11.47 17.39 -14.82
CA GLU A 164 -12.87 17.71 -15.13
C GLU A 164 -13.81 16.88 -14.27
N THR A 165 -14.97 17.45 -13.92
CA THR A 165 -16.06 16.73 -13.25
C THR A 165 -17.36 16.96 -14.02
N ARG A 166 -18.09 15.90 -14.31
CA ARG A 166 -19.39 15.91 -15.01
C ARG A 166 -20.45 15.26 -14.13
N GLU A 167 -21.64 15.86 -14.08
CA GLU A 167 -22.80 15.23 -13.46
C GLU A 167 -23.38 14.17 -14.41
N LEU A 168 -23.74 13.04 -13.85
CA LEU A 168 -24.37 11.93 -14.57
C LEU A 168 -25.76 11.65 -14.04
N SER A 169 -26.68 11.31 -14.94
CA SER A 169 -28.02 10.83 -14.56
C SER A 169 -28.01 9.32 -14.39
N LEU A 170 -28.46 8.85 -13.24
CA LEU A 170 -28.64 7.43 -12.98
C LEU A 170 -30.02 6.97 -13.49
N PRO A 171 -30.13 5.74 -14.00
CA PRO A 171 -31.38 5.15 -14.44
C PRO A 171 -32.27 4.79 -13.27
N ASP A 172 -33.58 4.60 -13.54
CA ASP A 172 -34.47 3.94 -12.61
C ASP A 172 -34.05 2.47 -12.45
N CYS A 173 -33.68 2.08 -11.24
CA CYS A 173 -33.30 0.72 -10.89
C CYS A 173 -33.67 0.47 -9.44
N ALA A 174 -34.68 -0.38 -9.25
CA ALA A 174 -35.14 -0.73 -7.91
C ALA A 174 -34.09 -1.47 -7.09
N ALA A 175 -34.26 -1.48 -5.78
CA ALA A 175 -33.46 -2.24 -4.84
C ALA A 175 -33.30 -3.72 -5.26
N GLY A 176 -32.11 -4.26 -5.16
CA GLY A 176 -31.79 -5.65 -5.52
C GLY A 176 -31.80 -5.93 -7.03
N GLN A 177 -31.93 -4.93 -7.90
CA GLN A 177 -31.98 -5.10 -9.35
C GLN A 177 -30.70 -4.63 -10.04
N SER A 178 -30.51 -5.06 -11.27
CA SER A 178 -29.43 -4.60 -12.15
C SER A 178 -29.98 -4.04 -13.45
N VAL A 179 -29.29 -3.04 -14.00
CA VAL A 179 -29.68 -2.40 -15.25
C VAL A 179 -28.45 -2.13 -16.13
N VAL A 180 -28.62 -2.29 -17.45
CA VAL A 180 -27.60 -1.83 -18.41
C VAL A 180 -27.74 -0.31 -18.53
N TRP A 181 -26.67 0.40 -18.23
CA TRP A 181 -26.61 1.85 -18.25
C TRP A 181 -25.60 2.34 -19.29
N LYS A 182 -25.99 3.34 -20.05
CA LYS A 182 -25.08 4.03 -20.96
C LYS A 182 -24.73 5.39 -20.35
N ALA A 183 -23.51 5.49 -19.82
CA ALA A 183 -22.97 6.75 -19.36
C ALA A 183 -22.54 7.60 -20.55
N ASP A 184 -22.72 8.92 -20.45
CA ASP A 184 -22.22 9.84 -21.47
C ASP A 184 -20.71 10.03 -21.30
N LEU A 185 -19.96 9.35 -22.17
CA LEU A 185 -18.50 9.44 -22.28
C LEU A 185 -18.07 10.17 -23.57
N GLN A 186 -18.95 11.02 -24.14
CA GLN A 186 -18.59 11.82 -25.30
C GLN A 186 -17.56 12.90 -24.91
N ASP A 187 -16.75 13.27 -25.90
CA ASP A 187 -15.79 14.36 -25.79
C ASP A 187 -14.80 14.23 -24.61
N ILE A 188 -14.39 12.98 -24.27
CA ILE A 188 -13.28 12.79 -23.33
C ILE A 188 -12.00 13.32 -23.96
N PRO A 189 -11.33 14.33 -23.34
CA PRO A 189 -10.13 14.93 -23.88
C PRO A 189 -9.02 13.90 -24.09
N GLN A 190 -8.29 14.03 -25.19
CA GLN A 190 -7.06 13.27 -25.40
C GLN A 190 -5.95 13.91 -24.58
N VAL A 191 -5.36 13.13 -23.67
CA VAL A 191 -4.26 13.58 -22.80
C VAL A 191 -2.99 12.78 -23.10
N SER A 192 -1.84 13.31 -22.72
CA SER A 192 -0.55 12.61 -22.90
C SER A 192 -0.31 11.58 -21.80
N GLY A 193 -0.79 11.84 -20.59
CA GLY A 193 -0.59 11.02 -19.40
C GLY A 193 -1.52 9.81 -19.27
N GLU A 194 -1.45 9.13 -18.13
CA GLU A 194 -2.39 8.11 -17.71
C GLU A 194 -3.75 8.76 -17.43
N GLN A 195 -4.82 8.19 -18.00
CA GLN A 195 -6.17 8.73 -17.83
C GLN A 195 -7.09 7.70 -17.18
N ILE A 196 -7.75 8.12 -16.11
CA ILE A 196 -8.67 7.31 -15.32
C ILE A 196 -10.04 7.98 -15.30
N LEU A 197 -11.08 7.18 -15.52
CA LEU A 197 -12.47 7.56 -15.29
C LEU A 197 -12.85 7.15 -13.88
N GLU A 198 -13.23 8.12 -13.05
CA GLU A 198 -13.69 7.89 -11.68
C GLU A 198 -15.18 8.21 -11.58
N PHE A 199 -15.99 7.21 -11.29
CA PHE A 199 -17.43 7.33 -11.02
C PHE A 199 -17.62 7.44 -9.52
N LEU A 200 -18.36 8.45 -9.07
CA LEU A 200 -18.72 8.70 -7.68
C LEU A 200 -20.23 8.65 -7.52
N PHE A 201 -20.72 8.00 -6.47
CA PHE A 201 -22.15 7.90 -6.13
C PHE A 201 -22.39 8.49 -4.75
N MET A 202 -23.39 9.38 -4.65
CA MET A 202 -23.73 10.10 -3.42
C MET A 202 -25.23 10.06 -3.20
N GLU A 203 -25.69 9.71 -2.02
CA GLU A 203 -27.11 9.72 -1.69
C GLU A 203 -27.64 11.16 -1.64
N LYS A 204 -28.83 11.39 -2.24
CA LYS A 204 -29.47 12.71 -2.29
C LYS A 204 -30.27 13.07 -1.02
N SER A 205 -30.49 12.11 -0.12
CA SER A 205 -31.33 12.31 1.05
C SER A 205 -30.82 13.42 1.97
N PRO A 206 -31.69 14.40 2.36
CA PRO A 206 -31.34 15.43 3.33
C PRO A 206 -31.01 14.86 4.72
N ALA A 207 -31.61 13.72 5.09
CA ALA A 207 -31.35 13.04 6.37
C ALA A 207 -29.90 12.53 6.49
N HIS A 208 -29.26 12.29 5.36
CA HIS A 208 -27.87 11.85 5.26
C HIS A 208 -26.97 12.88 4.55
N ALA A 209 -27.46 14.12 4.39
CA ALA A 209 -26.68 15.22 3.83
C ALA A 209 -25.44 15.49 4.69
N GLY A 210 -24.32 14.93 4.31
CA GLY A 210 -23.05 14.91 5.05
C GLY A 210 -22.44 13.53 5.22
N CYS A 211 -23.17 12.46 4.91
CA CYS A 211 -22.61 11.09 4.89
C CYS A 211 -21.62 10.87 3.74
N GLY A 212 -21.55 11.81 2.79
CA GLY A 212 -20.50 11.84 1.77
C GLY A 212 -20.69 10.79 0.68
N LEU A 213 -19.59 10.18 0.30
CA LEU A 213 -19.49 9.21 -0.79
C LEU A 213 -20.13 7.87 -0.39
N SER A 214 -21.18 7.45 -1.10
CA SER A 214 -21.85 6.16 -0.88
C SER A 214 -21.19 5.01 -1.65
N GLY A 215 -20.51 5.33 -2.76
CA GLY A 215 -19.79 4.35 -3.56
C GLY A 215 -18.95 5.00 -4.65
N TRP A 216 -18.02 4.26 -5.19
CA TRP A 216 -17.16 4.71 -6.27
C TRP A 216 -16.62 3.55 -7.11
N LYS A 217 -16.16 3.88 -8.33
CA LYS A 217 -15.43 2.95 -9.19
C LYS A 217 -14.49 3.70 -10.10
N GLN A 218 -13.30 3.16 -10.32
CA GLN A 218 -12.33 3.70 -11.26
C GLN A 218 -12.05 2.72 -12.41
N PHE A 219 -11.87 3.26 -13.62
CA PHE A 219 -11.50 2.48 -14.80
C PHE A 219 -10.35 3.17 -15.52
N LEU A 220 -9.34 2.41 -15.89
CA LEU A 220 -8.24 2.89 -16.73
C LEU A 220 -8.78 3.15 -18.15
N TRP A 221 -8.84 4.42 -18.55
CA TRP A 221 -9.28 4.84 -19.88
C TRP A 221 -8.14 4.81 -20.90
N LYS A 222 -6.98 5.34 -20.48
CA LYS A 222 -5.76 5.36 -21.28
C LYS A 222 -4.56 5.06 -20.40
N LYS A 223 -3.75 4.11 -20.81
CA LYS A 223 -2.48 3.82 -20.14
C LYS A 223 -1.51 4.98 -20.41
N GLY A 224 -0.87 5.47 -19.36
CA GLY A 224 0.21 6.45 -19.49
C GLY A 224 1.39 5.86 -20.27
N CYS A 225 2.06 6.70 -21.03
CA CYS A 225 3.42 6.37 -21.43
C CYS A 225 4.28 6.64 -20.18
N HIS A 226 4.75 5.57 -19.53
CA HIS A 226 5.89 5.75 -18.66
C HIS A 226 6.98 6.36 -19.53
N PRO A 227 7.64 7.46 -19.11
CA PRO A 227 8.71 8.02 -19.90
C PRO A 227 9.66 6.86 -20.17
N ALA A 228 9.77 6.49 -21.45
CA ALA A 228 10.79 5.56 -21.88
C ALA A 228 12.08 6.07 -21.25
N LEU A 229 12.88 5.17 -20.73
CA LEU A 229 14.19 5.48 -20.20
C LEU A 229 14.98 6.22 -21.28
N VAL A 230 14.81 7.55 -21.30
CA VAL A 230 15.66 8.39 -22.13
C VAL A 230 16.95 8.52 -21.33
N THR A 231 17.84 7.57 -21.55
CA THR A 231 19.20 7.67 -21.06
C THR A 231 19.94 8.69 -21.92
N GLU A 232 20.60 9.63 -21.28
CA GLU A 232 21.56 10.49 -21.98
C GLU A 232 22.81 9.65 -22.26
N ASN A 233 23.38 9.80 -23.46
CA ASN A 233 24.64 9.14 -23.85
C ASN A 233 25.82 9.82 -23.13
N VAL A 234 25.87 9.73 -21.81
CA VAL A 234 26.92 10.31 -20.98
C VAL A 234 27.68 9.20 -20.29
N THR A 235 28.98 9.18 -20.51
CA THR A 235 29.89 8.29 -19.81
C THR A 235 30.23 8.87 -18.45
N ALA A 236 29.73 8.26 -17.38
CA ALA A 236 30.16 8.61 -16.03
C ALA A 236 31.53 7.97 -15.74
N HIS A 237 32.43 8.74 -15.16
CA HIS A 237 33.75 8.24 -14.75
C HIS A 237 33.78 8.05 -13.24
N PHE A 238 34.10 6.83 -12.83
CA PHE A 238 34.27 6.49 -11.43
C PHE A 238 35.73 6.27 -11.09
N SER A 239 36.19 6.83 -9.98
CA SER A 239 37.53 6.67 -9.43
C SER A 239 37.51 5.88 -8.13
N LYS A 240 38.49 5.00 -7.94
CA LYS A 240 38.63 4.19 -6.73
C LYS A 240 39.34 4.96 -5.62
N GLN A 241 38.69 5.05 -4.43
CA GLN A 241 39.21 5.69 -3.23
C GLN A 241 39.10 4.72 -2.05
N GLY A 242 40.11 3.90 -1.80
CA GLY A 242 40.04 2.81 -0.83
C GLY A 242 39.05 1.73 -1.26
N THR A 243 38.03 1.47 -0.41
CA THR A 243 36.90 0.58 -0.73
C THR A 243 35.80 1.27 -1.52
N LEU A 244 35.83 2.60 -1.61
CA LEU A 244 34.81 3.38 -2.30
C LEU A 244 35.13 3.56 -3.77
N LEU A 245 34.12 3.41 -4.62
CA LEU A 245 34.10 3.84 -5.99
C LEU A 245 33.27 5.12 -6.07
N VAL A 246 33.93 6.24 -6.41
CA VAL A 246 33.29 7.59 -6.42
C VAL A 246 33.21 8.10 -7.83
N GLY A 247 32.06 8.59 -8.24
CA GLY A 247 31.85 9.15 -9.56
C GLY A 247 30.69 10.14 -9.59
N GLU A 248 30.61 10.89 -10.69
CA GLU A 248 29.56 11.87 -10.91
C GLU A 248 28.64 11.40 -12.05
N MET A 249 27.34 11.52 -11.83
CA MET A 249 26.30 11.32 -12.84
C MET A 249 25.42 12.57 -12.88
N GLY A 250 25.76 13.51 -13.78
CA GLY A 250 25.17 14.85 -13.80
C GLY A 250 25.50 15.62 -12.53
N ASP A 251 24.48 16.13 -11.84
CA ASP A 251 24.62 16.90 -10.59
C ASP A 251 24.68 16.00 -9.34
N LEU A 252 24.70 14.68 -9.53
CA LEU A 252 24.69 13.71 -8.45
C LEU A 252 26.07 13.09 -8.28
N THR A 253 26.58 13.05 -7.05
CA THR A 253 27.78 12.30 -6.67
C THR A 253 27.38 10.97 -6.07
N LEU A 254 27.86 9.89 -6.67
CA LEU A 254 27.61 8.51 -6.23
C LEU A 254 28.86 7.95 -5.55
N ARG A 255 28.65 7.28 -4.41
CA ARG A 255 29.69 6.55 -3.69
C ARG A 255 29.22 5.13 -3.45
N LEU A 256 29.87 4.17 -4.13
CA LEU A 256 29.60 2.74 -3.96
C LEU A 256 30.72 2.11 -3.12
N ASP A 257 30.37 1.50 -2.01
CA ASP A 257 31.30 0.64 -1.27
C ASP A 257 31.45 -0.71 -2.00
N THR A 258 32.65 -1.01 -2.43
CA THR A 258 32.92 -2.21 -3.26
C THR A 258 33.03 -3.51 -2.44
N GLU A 259 32.96 -3.48 -1.12
CA GLU A 259 32.90 -4.65 -0.25
C GLU A 259 31.46 -5.01 0.12
N THR A 260 30.66 -4.00 0.41
CA THR A 260 29.26 -4.18 0.85
C THR A 260 28.23 -3.92 -0.23
N GLY A 261 28.56 -3.12 -1.26
CA GLY A 261 27.60 -2.64 -2.26
C GLY A 261 26.70 -1.53 -1.72
N ALA A 262 27.04 -0.87 -0.60
CA ALA A 262 26.31 0.29 -0.10
C ALA A 262 26.45 1.45 -1.09
N LEU A 263 25.31 2.02 -1.50
CA LEU A 263 25.26 3.12 -2.45
C LEU A 263 24.76 4.39 -1.76
N GLN A 264 25.65 5.38 -1.62
CA GLN A 264 25.31 6.72 -1.18
C GLN A 264 25.16 7.63 -2.40
N VAL A 265 24.22 8.56 -2.33
CA VAL A 265 23.98 9.60 -3.35
C VAL A 265 23.91 10.95 -2.67
N ASP A 266 24.70 11.89 -3.18
CA ASP A 266 24.75 13.28 -2.73
C ASP A 266 24.45 14.24 -3.88
N ASN A 267 24.11 15.48 -3.55
CA ASN A 267 24.15 16.63 -4.45
C ASN A 267 24.84 17.82 -3.77
N VAL A 268 24.78 19.00 -4.38
CA VAL A 268 25.36 20.23 -3.82
C VAL A 268 24.79 20.63 -2.46
N SER A 269 23.59 20.18 -2.12
CA SER A 269 22.93 20.43 -0.82
C SER A 269 23.29 19.42 0.27
N GLY A 270 24.04 18.36 -0.07
CA GLY A 270 24.50 17.31 0.84
C GLY A 270 23.90 15.95 0.55
N VAL A 271 23.88 15.08 1.56
CA VAL A 271 23.41 13.70 1.43
C VAL A 271 21.90 13.67 1.15
N LEU A 272 21.54 12.92 0.08
CA LEU A 272 20.18 12.63 -0.33
C LEU A 272 19.77 11.21 0.04
N LEU A 273 20.74 10.29 -0.12
CA LEU A 273 20.57 8.87 0.14
C LEU A 273 21.80 8.37 0.88
N HIS A 274 21.62 7.79 2.06
CA HIS A 274 22.70 7.18 2.84
C HIS A 274 23.04 5.77 2.37
N ASP A 275 22.04 5.01 1.93
CA ASP A 275 22.20 3.65 1.41
C ASP A 275 21.00 3.23 0.56
N LEU A 276 21.25 2.29 -0.36
CA LEU A 276 20.24 1.56 -1.12
C LEU A 276 20.56 0.07 -1.05
N PHE A 277 19.63 -0.73 -0.52
CA PHE A 277 19.85 -2.16 -0.32
C PHE A 277 18.58 -2.97 -0.56
N PHE A 278 18.75 -4.23 -0.90
CA PHE A 278 17.66 -5.18 -1.04
C PHE A 278 17.17 -5.64 0.33
N THR A 279 15.86 -5.82 0.48
CA THR A 279 15.26 -6.39 1.67
C THR A 279 14.18 -7.43 1.33
N PRO A 280 14.28 -8.65 1.89
CA PRO A 280 13.23 -9.67 1.83
C PRO A 280 12.30 -9.63 3.05
N PHE A 281 12.55 -8.76 4.01
CA PHE A 281 11.88 -8.68 5.29
C PHE A 281 10.96 -7.46 5.38
N ARG A 282 9.88 -7.59 6.12
CA ARG A 282 9.05 -6.49 6.63
C ARG A 282 8.89 -6.66 8.13
N ALA A 283 8.61 -5.59 8.84
CA ALA A 283 8.21 -5.70 10.25
C ALA A 283 6.98 -6.63 10.33
N PRO A 284 7.06 -7.79 11.03
CA PRO A 284 5.95 -8.71 11.06
C PRO A 284 4.66 -8.04 11.52
N THR A 285 3.59 -8.23 10.77
CA THR A 285 2.24 -7.88 11.22
C THR A 285 1.77 -8.85 12.30
N ASP A 286 0.69 -8.54 13.02
CA ASP A 286 0.12 -9.50 13.96
C ASP A 286 -0.27 -10.83 13.28
N ASN A 287 -0.71 -10.79 12.02
CA ASN A 287 -0.96 -12.00 11.25
C ASN A 287 0.33 -12.78 10.95
N ASP A 288 1.42 -12.11 10.58
CA ASP A 288 2.72 -12.77 10.39
C ASP A 288 3.22 -13.37 11.72
N ALA A 289 3.08 -12.61 12.83
CA ALA A 289 3.52 -13.02 14.17
C ALA A 289 2.83 -14.29 14.68
N HIS A 290 1.59 -14.53 14.27
CA HIS A 290 0.81 -15.73 14.64
C HIS A 290 0.80 -16.82 13.54
N SER A 291 1.66 -16.69 12.54
CA SER A 291 1.82 -17.65 11.44
C SER A 291 3.13 -18.44 11.52
N PRO A 292 3.29 -19.51 10.71
CA PRO A 292 4.56 -20.19 10.56
C PRO A 292 5.72 -19.32 10.10
N LEU A 293 5.46 -18.13 9.55
CA LEU A 293 6.49 -17.17 9.12
C LEU A 293 7.31 -16.61 10.28
N VAL A 294 6.75 -16.59 11.49
CA VAL A 294 7.42 -16.16 12.73
C VAL A 294 7.50 -17.29 13.75
N LEU A 295 6.43 -18.08 13.94
CA LEU A 295 6.37 -19.15 14.95
C LEU A 295 6.93 -20.50 14.45
N GLY A 296 7.09 -20.67 13.14
CA GLY A 296 7.58 -21.93 12.56
C GLY A 296 9.04 -22.23 12.95
N LYS A 297 9.42 -23.50 12.88
CA LYS A 297 10.83 -23.92 13.08
C LYS A 297 11.78 -23.32 12.03
N GLN A 298 11.27 -23.14 10.81
CA GLN A 298 11.90 -22.34 9.76
C GLN A 298 11.03 -21.10 9.55
N ASN A 299 11.52 -19.97 9.94
CA ASN A 299 10.82 -18.70 9.90
C ASN A 299 11.75 -17.58 9.40
N TRP A 300 11.26 -16.37 9.25
CA TRP A 300 12.04 -15.24 8.72
C TRP A 300 13.29 -14.95 9.54
N PHE A 301 13.24 -15.08 10.89
CA PHE A 301 14.38 -14.83 11.78
C PHE A 301 15.41 -15.96 11.74
N THR A 302 14.96 -17.23 11.79
CA THR A 302 15.89 -18.39 11.66
C THR A 302 16.49 -18.47 10.26
N LYS A 303 15.83 -17.93 9.25
CA LYS A 303 16.35 -17.77 7.88
C LYS A 303 17.22 -16.51 7.73
N GLN A 304 17.30 -15.63 8.74
CA GLN A 304 18.04 -14.35 8.71
C GLN A 304 17.57 -13.39 7.59
N TYR A 305 16.28 -13.36 7.29
CA TYR A 305 15.71 -12.42 6.33
C TYR A 305 15.71 -10.98 6.87
N ASP A 306 15.65 -10.82 8.18
CA ASP A 306 15.72 -9.56 8.92
C ASP A 306 17.10 -8.90 8.91
N HIS A 307 18.18 -9.69 8.73
CA HIS A 307 19.57 -9.20 8.72
C HIS A 307 20.50 -10.05 7.83
N PRO A 308 20.21 -10.24 6.54
CA PRO A 308 21.07 -11.04 5.67
C PRO A 308 22.44 -10.37 5.55
N LYS A 309 23.51 -11.19 5.57
CA LYS A 309 24.88 -10.67 5.40
C LYS A 309 25.05 -10.17 3.97
N ARG A 310 25.33 -8.88 3.82
CA ARG A 310 25.53 -8.21 2.54
C ARG A 310 26.99 -8.26 2.11
N THR A 311 27.27 -8.66 0.87
CA THR A 311 28.61 -8.70 0.29
C THR A 311 28.55 -8.34 -1.19
N CYS A 312 29.33 -7.36 -1.63
CA CYS A 312 29.44 -7.02 -3.04
C CYS A 312 30.38 -8.03 -3.72
N LEU A 313 29.90 -8.70 -4.75
CA LEU A 313 30.64 -9.76 -5.45
C LEU A 313 31.42 -9.23 -6.66
N GLU A 314 30.82 -8.25 -7.34
CA GLU A 314 31.35 -7.73 -8.60
C GLU A 314 30.93 -6.27 -8.80
N VAL A 315 31.83 -5.50 -9.39
CA VAL A 315 31.56 -4.13 -9.84
C VAL A 315 32.15 -3.95 -11.24
N ARG A 316 31.37 -3.46 -12.19
CA ARG A 316 31.79 -3.14 -13.56
C ARG A 316 31.41 -1.72 -13.91
N GLN A 317 32.32 -1.01 -14.57
CA GLN A 317 32.04 0.27 -15.20
C GLN A 317 31.74 0.04 -16.68
N GLY A 318 30.68 0.63 -17.17
CA GLY A 318 30.26 0.60 -18.56
C GLY A 318 30.34 1.96 -19.24
N ASN A 319 29.90 2.01 -20.48
CA ASN A 319 29.97 3.24 -21.30
C ASN A 319 28.72 4.14 -21.19
N GLY A 320 27.67 3.68 -20.50
CA GLY A 320 26.41 4.45 -20.30
C GLY A 320 25.53 4.56 -21.57
N VAL A 321 25.89 3.93 -22.68
CA VAL A 321 25.16 4.00 -23.96
C VAL A 321 24.40 2.70 -24.22
N GLU A 322 25.11 1.59 -24.36
CA GLU A 322 24.52 0.26 -24.59
C GLU A 322 24.42 -0.56 -23.30
N GLU A 323 25.18 -0.17 -22.29
CA GLU A 323 25.22 -0.79 -20.97
C GLU A 323 25.20 0.27 -19.87
N PRO A 324 24.80 -0.07 -18.61
CA PRO A 324 24.83 0.87 -17.49
C PRO A 324 26.21 1.52 -17.31
N SER A 325 26.25 2.78 -16.86
CA SER A 325 27.51 3.44 -16.49
C SER A 325 28.22 2.73 -15.34
N LEU A 326 27.43 2.10 -14.44
CA LEU A 326 27.93 1.28 -13.34
C LEU A 326 26.99 0.09 -13.13
N THR A 327 27.56 -1.10 -13.00
CA THR A 327 26.82 -2.31 -12.60
C THR A 327 27.51 -2.94 -11.41
N TYR A 328 26.76 -3.36 -10.39
CA TYR A 328 27.28 -4.13 -9.29
C TYR A 328 26.34 -5.26 -8.89
N THR A 329 26.91 -6.36 -8.42
CA THR A 329 26.15 -7.52 -7.94
C THR A 329 26.45 -7.74 -6.48
N THR A 330 25.41 -7.83 -5.66
CA THR A 330 25.48 -8.03 -4.22
C THR A 330 24.82 -9.35 -3.85
N ALA A 331 25.48 -10.15 -3.01
CA ALA A 331 24.86 -11.29 -2.35
C ALA A 331 24.32 -10.86 -0.98
N TYR A 332 23.10 -11.26 -0.69
CA TYR A 332 22.45 -11.16 0.62
C TYR A 332 22.32 -12.57 1.17
N GLN A 333 23.30 -12.97 1.97
CA GLN A 333 23.43 -14.32 2.52
C GLN A 333 22.52 -14.46 3.73
N THR A 334 21.70 -15.49 3.70
CA THR A 334 20.85 -15.97 4.79
C THR A 334 21.47 -17.21 5.45
N GLU A 335 20.78 -17.90 6.35
CA GLU A 335 21.32 -19.08 7.06
C GLU A 335 21.86 -20.16 6.11
N LYS A 336 21.14 -20.45 5.01
CA LYS A 336 21.48 -21.55 4.08
C LYS A 336 21.53 -21.13 2.62
N ASP A 337 20.97 -19.97 2.30
CA ASP A 337 20.71 -19.52 0.94
C ASP A 337 21.27 -18.12 0.72
N SER A 338 21.11 -17.61 -0.49
CA SER A 338 21.45 -16.23 -0.82
C SER A 338 20.50 -15.67 -1.86
N PHE A 339 20.12 -14.41 -1.69
CA PHE A 339 19.57 -13.60 -2.77
C PHE A 339 20.73 -12.93 -3.49
N TYR A 340 20.69 -12.93 -4.81
CA TYR A 340 21.67 -12.20 -5.63
C TYR A 340 20.96 -11.04 -6.32
N VAL A 341 21.47 -9.84 -6.11
CA VAL A 341 20.87 -8.62 -6.67
C VAL A 341 21.91 -7.91 -7.53
N THR A 342 21.62 -7.83 -8.83
CA THR A 342 22.42 -7.05 -9.77
C THR A 342 21.73 -5.72 -10.02
N VAL A 343 22.44 -4.62 -9.76
CA VAL A 343 21.97 -3.26 -9.94
C VAL A 343 22.75 -2.60 -11.06
N GLY A 344 22.02 -2.07 -12.06
CA GLY A 344 22.57 -1.25 -13.13
C GLY A 344 22.17 0.21 -12.94
N LEU A 345 23.14 1.13 -13.02
CA LEU A 345 22.91 2.57 -12.90
C LEU A 345 23.13 3.26 -14.25
N TRP A 346 22.12 3.99 -14.69
CA TRP A 346 22.11 4.75 -15.93
C TRP A 346 21.87 6.23 -15.65
N GLN A 347 22.63 7.12 -16.26
CA GLN A 347 22.29 8.52 -16.25
C GLN A 347 21.12 8.80 -17.19
N ALA A 348 20.01 9.31 -16.66
CA ALA A 348 18.82 9.62 -17.44
C ALA A 348 18.71 11.12 -17.78
N ARG A 349 19.16 12.00 -16.87
CA ARG A 349 19.25 13.47 -17.00
C ARG A 349 20.27 13.99 -16.01
N GLN A 350 20.52 15.30 -16.01
CA GLN A 350 21.53 15.93 -15.16
C GLN A 350 21.34 15.66 -13.65
N ASN A 351 20.08 15.59 -13.17
CA ASN A 351 19.73 15.33 -11.76
C ASN A 351 18.95 14.04 -11.55
N ARG A 352 19.03 13.11 -12.52
CA ARG A 352 18.21 11.89 -12.53
C ARG A 352 19.03 10.67 -12.99
N ILE A 353 18.99 9.63 -12.19
CA ILE A 353 19.56 8.32 -12.52
C ILE A 353 18.45 7.28 -12.61
N PHE A 354 18.59 6.33 -13.51
CA PHE A 354 17.75 5.15 -13.55
C PHE A 354 18.47 3.96 -12.93
N ILE A 355 17.75 3.23 -12.09
CA ILE A 355 18.22 2.09 -11.32
C ILE A 355 17.43 0.88 -11.80
N ASP A 356 18.15 -0.09 -12.39
CA ASP A 356 17.62 -1.35 -12.87
C ASP A 356 18.09 -2.47 -11.96
N CYS A 357 17.16 -3.22 -11.37
CA CYS A 357 17.41 -4.27 -10.40
C CYS A 357 17.00 -5.61 -10.97
N ASN A 358 17.90 -6.58 -10.93
CA ASN A 358 17.64 -7.98 -11.24
C ASN A 358 17.88 -8.83 -9.99
N VAL A 359 16.82 -9.48 -9.48
CA VAL A 359 16.85 -10.28 -8.26
C VAL A 359 16.71 -11.74 -8.61
N GLN A 360 17.64 -12.54 -8.12
CA GLN A 360 17.60 -13.99 -8.14
C GLN A 360 17.37 -14.49 -6.71
N SER A 361 16.23 -15.10 -6.50
CA SER A 361 15.83 -15.69 -5.22
C SER A 361 16.34 -17.13 -5.11
N PRO A 362 16.61 -17.63 -3.90
CA PRO A 362 16.94 -19.04 -3.70
C PRO A 362 15.71 -19.91 -4.00
N ALA A 363 15.95 -21.11 -4.53
CA ALA A 363 14.89 -22.10 -4.73
C ALA A 363 14.28 -22.51 -3.39
N ASP A 364 12.97 -22.81 -3.38
CA ASP A 364 12.21 -23.23 -2.19
C ASP A 364 12.31 -22.25 -1.00
N MET A 365 12.48 -20.96 -1.29
CA MET A 365 12.53 -19.95 -0.24
C MET A 365 11.21 -19.90 0.56
N LEU A 366 11.31 -19.58 1.84
CA LEU A 366 10.13 -19.16 2.60
C LEU A 366 9.59 -17.85 2.02
N SER A 367 8.28 -17.76 1.75
CA SER A 367 7.69 -16.55 1.18
C SER A 367 8.11 -15.31 1.99
N PRO A 368 8.88 -14.38 1.41
CA PRO A 368 9.37 -13.21 2.12
C PRO A 368 8.27 -12.18 2.35
N GLY A 369 8.52 -11.19 3.21
CA GLY A 369 7.62 -10.07 3.45
C GLY A 369 7.51 -9.15 2.23
N ARG A 370 8.65 -8.95 1.54
CA ARG A 370 8.75 -8.12 0.33
C ARG A 370 9.88 -8.59 -0.59
N ILE A 371 9.86 -8.16 -1.81
CA ILE A 371 10.99 -8.17 -2.76
C ILE A 371 11.10 -6.75 -3.31
N GLY A 372 12.09 -6.02 -2.87
CA GLY A 372 12.27 -4.62 -3.21
C GLY A 372 13.60 -4.05 -2.77
N MET A 373 13.76 -2.75 -2.97
CA MET A 373 14.91 -1.98 -2.49
C MET A 373 14.46 -1.04 -1.38
N THR A 374 15.28 -0.94 -0.34
CA THR A 374 15.10 0.07 0.71
C THR A 374 16.14 1.17 0.55
N ALA A 375 15.67 2.40 0.45
CA ALA A 375 16.49 3.59 0.42
C ALA A 375 16.46 4.28 1.79
N ILE A 376 17.63 4.54 2.37
CA ILE A 376 17.74 5.29 3.64
C ILE A 376 18.01 6.75 3.32
N LEU A 377 17.07 7.63 3.66
CA LEU A 377 17.17 9.06 3.46
C LEU A 377 17.39 9.79 4.81
N PRO A 378 17.97 10.99 4.79
CA PRO A 378 17.97 11.87 5.96
C PRO A 378 16.56 12.14 6.49
N VAL A 379 16.40 12.16 7.80
CA VAL A 379 15.09 12.33 8.50
C VAL A 379 14.39 13.66 8.18
N ARG A 380 15.09 14.64 7.60
CA ARG A 380 14.51 15.94 7.20
C ARG A 380 13.49 15.86 6.07
N PHE A 381 13.48 14.78 5.29
CA PHE A 381 12.52 14.59 4.18
C PHE A 381 11.16 14.12 4.70
N THR A 382 10.36 15.02 5.28
CA THR A 382 9.12 14.67 5.97
C THR A 382 7.86 14.85 5.13
N ALA A 383 7.87 15.71 4.14
CA ALA A 383 6.71 15.94 3.28
C ALA A 383 6.68 14.91 2.14
N MET A 384 5.73 13.99 2.20
CA MET A 384 5.53 12.93 1.20
C MET A 384 4.40 13.28 0.25
N LYS A 385 4.61 13.04 -1.06
CA LYS A 385 3.58 13.11 -2.10
C LYS A 385 3.72 11.93 -3.02
N TRP A 386 2.63 11.20 -3.27
CA TRP A 386 2.66 10.04 -4.15
C TRP A 386 1.52 10.05 -5.17
N TYR A 387 1.78 9.41 -6.31
CA TYR A 387 0.77 9.03 -7.28
C TYR A 387 0.64 7.51 -7.25
N GLY A 388 -0.47 7.04 -6.73
CA GLY A 388 -0.75 5.62 -6.48
C GLY A 388 -2.10 5.45 -5.81
N LYS A 389 -2.35 4.28 -5.22
CA LYS A 389 -3.54 4.07 -4.40
C LYS A 389 -3.43 4.79 -3.05
N GLY A 390 -4.56 5.31 -2.60
CA GLY A 390 -4.71 6.08 -1.35
C GLY A 390 -6.16 6.46 -1.07
N PRO A 391 -6.43 7.40 -0.15
CA PRO A 391 -5.46 8.19 0.63
C PRO A 391 -4.77 7.42 1.76
N LEU A 392 -5.39 6.34 2.27
CA LEU A 392 -4.79 5.50 3.30
C LEU A 392 -3.98 4.37 2.67
N GLU A 393 -3.18 3.69 3.48
CA GLU A 393 -2.35 2.57 3.05
C GLU A 393 -3.16 1.44 2.41
N THR A 394 -2.52 0.74 1.48
CA THR A 394 -3.10 -0.40 0.77
C THR A 394 -2.07 -1.53 0.68
N TYR A 395 -2.54 -2.77 0.71
CA TYR A 395 -1.72 -3.98 0.56
C TYR A 395 -2.28 -4.85 -0.56
N PRO A 396 -1.53 -5.80 -1.13
CA PRO A 396 -1.98 -6.58 -2.28
C PRO A 396 -3.36 -7.23 -2.10
N ASP A 397 -3.69 -7.67 -0.88
CA ASP A 397 -4.95 -8.32 -0.53
C ASP A 397 -5.92 -7.40 0.26
N ARG A 398 -5.57 -6.12 0.46
CA ARG A 398 -6.41 -5.08 1.06
C ARG A 398 -6.23 -3.76 0.31
N GLN A 399 -6.89 -3.64 -0.83
CA GLN A 399 -6.71 -2.50 -1.73
C GLN A 399 -8.00 -2.07 -2.46
N CYS A 400 -9.13 -2.68 -2.13
CA CYS A 400 -10.42 -2.27 -2.72
C CYS A 400 -10.78 -0.84 -2.30
N GLY A 401 -10.44 -0.44 -1.07
CA GLY A 401 -10.64 0.90 -0.55
C GLY A 401 -9.74 1.98 -1.15
N GLY A 402 -8.62 1.59 -1.78
CA GLY A 402 -7.65 2.52 -2.33
C GLY A 402 -8.02 3.02 -3.73
N ARG A 403 -8.13 4.35 -3.89
CA ARG A 403 -8.35 5.00 -5.19
C ARG A 403 -7.04 5.49 -5.78
N MET A 404 -6.87 5.35 -7.09
CA MET A 404 -5.77 5.97 -7.80
C MET A 404 -5.90 7.49 -7.77
N GLY A 405 -4.86 8.18 -7.34
CA GLY A 405 -4.84 9.62 -7.20
C GLY A 405 -3.47 10.15 -6.80
N VAL A 406 -3.35 11.46 -6.74
CA VAL A 406 -2.20 12.14 -6.15
C VAL A 406 -2.58 12.57 -4.73
N TYR A 407 -1.78 12.13 -3.77
CA TYR A 407 -1.99 12.36 -2.35
C TYR A 407 -0.74 12.96 -1.71
N SER A 408 -0.91 13.62 -0.58
CA SER A 408 0.19 14.20 0.20
C SER A 408 -0.03 14.00 1.69
N GLU A 409 1.04 13.68 2.40
CA GLU A 409 1.03 13.49 3.85
C GLU A 409 2.40 13.84 4.45
N ASP A 410 2.43 14.17 5.73
CA ASP A 410 3.68 14.19 6.49
C ASP A 410 3.94 12.78 7.01
N VAL A 411 5.13 12.24 6.74
CA VAL A 411 5.49 10.86 7.14
C VAL A 411 5.38 10.60 8.64
N ARG A 412 5.40 11.67 9.46
CA ARG A 412 5.25 11.61 10.91
C ARG A 412 3.79 11.48 11.37
N ASN A 413 2.82 11.77 10.48
CA ASN A 413 1.39 11.77 10.75
C ASN A 413 0.67 10.51 10.25
N GLN A 414 1.40 9.55 9.69
CA GLN A 414 0.83 8.30 9.22
C GLN A 414 0.19 7.54 10.39
N PRO A 415 -0.96 6.87 10.17
CA PRO A 415 -1.61 6.11 11.22
C PRO A 415 -0.71 4.95 11.68
N PHE A 416 -0.43 4.94 12.97
CA PHE A 416 0.26 3.84 13.64
C PHE A 416 -0.73 2.79 14.13
N TYR A 417 -0.30 1.54 14.12
CA TYR A 417 -0.94 0.48 14.89
C TYR A 417 -0.52 0.56 16.37
N LEU A 418 -1.43 0.21 17.28
CA LEU A 418 -1.19 0.32 18.73
C LEU A 418 -0.02 -0.57 19.17
N ARG A 419 0.17 -1.71 18.52
CA ARG A 419 1.44 -2.44 18.52
C ARG A 419 2.18 -2.11 17.22
N PRO A 420 3.38 -1.51 17.28
CA PRO A 420 4.16 -1.19 16.08
C PRO A 420 4.43 -2.43 15.22
N GLN A 421 4.25 -2.28 13.92
CA GLN A 421 4.38 -3.33 12.91
C GLN A 421 4.48 -2.69 11.53
N GLU A 422 4.54 -3.46 10.45
CA GLU A 422 4.48 -2.95 9.07
C GLU A 422 3.29 -2.01 8.86
N TYR A 423 3.53 -0.84 8.21
CA TYR A 423 2.50 0.15 7.89
C TYR A 423 2.93 1.08 6.74
N GLY A 424 2.00 1.89 6.25
CA GLY A 424 2.25 2.99 5.32
C GLY A 424 2.48 2.60 3.87
N LEU A 425 2.15 1.37 3.44
CA LEU A 425 2.33 0.93 2.06
C LEU A 425 1.26 1.50 1.13
N HIS A 426 1.67 1.98 -0.04
CA HIS A 426 0.79 2.42 -1.12
C HIS A 426 1.04 1.57 -2.37
N THR A 427 0.08 0.71 -2.71
CA THR A 427 0.16 -0.14 -3.90
C THR A 427 -0.13 0.66 -5.17
N GLU A 428 0.22 0.08 -6.33
CA GLU A 428 0.01 0.73 -7.62
C GLU A 428 0.65 2.14 -7.72
N SER A 429 1.76 2.37 -6.99
CA SER A 429 2.47 3.64 -7.02
C SER A 429 3.27 3.82 -8.31
N ARG A 430 3.09 4.98 -8.95
CA ARG A 430 3.85 5.42 -10.11
C ARG A 430 5.04 6.27 -9.69
N SER A 431 4.86 7.05 -8.64
CA SER A 431 5.93 7.87 -8.08
C SER A 431 5.68 8.23 -6.62
N MET A 432 6.77 8.48 -5.91
CA MET A 432 6.77 9.05 -4.57
C MET A 432 7.84 10.14 -4.51
N ARG A 433 7.47 11.33 -4.05
CA ARG A 433 8.35 12.47 -3.82
C ARG A 433 8.39 12.78 -2.34
N LEU A 434 9.59 12.93 -1.83
CA LEU A 434 9.88 13.31 -0.46
C LEU A 434 10.60 14.65 -0.48
N THR A 435 10.13 15.61 0.30
CA THR A 435 10.63 16.99 0.30
C THR A 435 11.04 17.38 1.72
N ASP A 436 12.19 18.07 1.81
CA ASP A 436 12.58 18.81 3.01
C ASP A 436 11.79 20.13 3.03
N PRO A 437 10.84 20.32 3.96
CA PRO A 437 10.00 21.51 3.96
C PRO A 437 10.77 22.80 4.25
N ASP A 438 11.95 22.73 4.89
CA ASP A 438 12.75 23.88 5.27
C ASP A 438 13.67 24.35 4.14
N ARG A 439 14.23 23.40 3.35
CA ARG A 439 15.23 23.67 2.31
C ARG A 439 14.67 23.61 0.89
N ALA A 440 13.47 23.05 0.73
CA ALA A 440 12.87 22.69 -0.55
C ALA A 440 13.69 21.68 -1.40
N ASP A 441 14.68 21.02 -0.80
CA ASP A 441 15.32 19.85 -1.41
C ASP A 441 14.30 18.73 -1.56
N PHE A 442 14.39 17.99 -2.66
CA PHE A 442 13.53 16.80 -2.83
C PHE A 442 14.30 15.60 -3.36
N VAL A 443 13.77 14.43 -3.03
CA VAL A 443 14.09 13.15 -3.66
C VAL A 443 12.79 12.57 -4.19
N ARG A 444 12.76 12.17 -5.46
CA ARG A 444 11.62 11.55 -6.12
C ARG A 444 12.02 10.19 -6.66
N PHE A 445 11.23 9.20 -6.33
CA PHE A 445 11.28 7.88 -6.95
C PHE A 445 10.15 7.76 -7.96
N GLU A 446 10.46 7.31 -9.17
CA GLU A 446 9.47 7.10 -10.23
C GLU A 446 9.63 5.69 -10.78
N ALA A 447 8.59 4.88 -10.64
CA ALA A 447 8.58 3.48 -11.03
C ALA A 447 8.55 3.30 -12.55
N ALA A 448 9.33 2.37 -13.09
CA ALA A 448 9.24 1.98 -14.50
C ALA A 448 7.95 1.19 -14.82
N CYS A 449 7.43 0.49 -13.83
CA CYS A 449 6.10 -0.14 -13.80
C CYS A 449 5.50 0.08 -12.41
N PRO A 450 4.18 0.02 -12.23
CA PRO A 450 3.58 0.21 -10.91
C PRO A 450 4.23 -0.67 -9.85
N MET A 451 4.59 -0.06 -8.72
CA MET A 451 5.24 -0.72 -7.57
C MET A 451 4.43 -0.44 -6.30
N ALA A 452 4.75 -1.12 -5.22
CA ALA A 452 4.30 -0.72 -3.90
C ALA A 452 5.39 0.14 -3.25
N MET A 453 5.02 1.29 -2.68
CA MET A 453 5.97 2.23 -2.08
C MET A 453 5.50 2.65 -0.69
N SER A 454 6.44 2.81 0.23
CA SER A 454 6.20 3.42 1.55
C SER A 454 7.39 4.28 1.96
N ALA A 455 7.15 5.20 2.90
CA ALA A 455 8.21 5.99 3.53
C ALA A 455 7.89 6.12 5.02
N VAL A 456 8.71 5.53 5.87
CA VAL A 456 8.47 5.43 7.31
C VAL A 456 9.72 5.82 8.11
N PRO A 457 9.58 6.47 9.28
CA PRO A 457 10.73 6.97 10.05
C PRO A 457 11.38 5.91 10.95
N TYR A 458 11.05 4.64 10.79
CA TYR A 458 11.57 3.54 11.58
C TYR A 458 11.99 2.36 10.70
N SER A 459 13.04 1.65 11.10
CA SER A 459 13.38 0.38 10.47
C SER A 459 12.40 -0.73 10.85
N ASP A 460 12.33 -1.78 10.02
CA ASP A 460 11.48 -2.94 10.29
C ASP A 460 11.75 -3.57 11.66
N LEU A 461 13.04 -3.62 12.08
CA LEU A 461 13.41 -4.16 13.40
C LEU A 461 13.06 -3.23 14.56
N GLN A 462 13.11 -1.91 14.39
CA GLN A 462 12.63 -0.97 15.41
C GLN A 462 11.13 -1.15 15.64
N LEU A 463 10.35 -1.28 14.55
CA LEU A 463 8.91 -1.55 14.64
C LEU A 463 8.62 -2.89 15.32
N TRP A 464 9.30 -3.95 14.91
CA TRP A 464 9.09 -5.29 15.47
C TRP A 464 9.42 -5.39 16.97
N ASN A 465 10.48 -4.72 17.41
CA ASN A 465 10.96 -4.80 18.81
C ASN A 465 10.16 -3.94 19.79
N ALA A 466 9.40 -2.95 19.30
CA ALA A 466 8.57 -2.10 20.15
C ALA A 466 7.20 -2.77 20.41
N ARG A 467 6.77 -2.76 21.66
CA ARG A 467 5.43 -3.20 22.06
C ARG A 467 4.41 -2.07 21.93
N HIS A 468 4.86 -0.84 22.20
CA HIS A 468 4.04 0.37 22.17
C HIS A 468 4.73 1.51 21.42
N PRO A 469 3.99 2.45 20.81
CA PRO A 469 4.59 3.59 20.12
C PRO A 469 5.58 4.42 20.94
N PRO A 470 5.40 4.65 22.26
CA PRO A 470 6.40 5.36 23.08
C PRO A 470 7.74 4.65 23.27
N GLU A 471 7.84 3.36 22.95
CA GLU A 471 9.09 2.60 23.01
C GLU A 471 9.95 2.78 21.75
N LEU A 472 9.38 3.35 20.68
CA LEU A 472 10.12 3.66 19.46
C LEU A 472 11.13 4.79 19.74
N PRO A 473 12.37 4.67 19.23
CA PRO A 473 13.38 5.71 19.40
C PRO A 473 12.99 6.99 18.63
N ALA A 474 13.64 8.10 18.94
CA ALA A 474 13.55 9.27 18.08
C ALA A 474 14.01 8.93 16.66
N PRO A 475 13.28 9.34 15.60
CA PRO A 475 13.67 9.05 14.23
C PRO A 475 15.04 9.63 13.87
N GLU A 476 15.95 8.81 13.34
CA GLU A 476 17.29 9.22 12.88
C GLU A 476 17.40 9.20 11.35
N ALA A 477 16.53 8.45 10.69
CA ALA A 477 16.49 8.28 9.25
C ALA A 477 15.06 8.09 8.77
N LEU A 478 14.86 8.22 7.45
CA LEU A 478 13.63 7.84 6.76
C LEU A 478 13.92 6.61 5.90
N TYR A 479 13.14 5.56 6.06
CA TYR A 479 13.22 4.32 5.28
C TYR A 479 12.16 4.36 4.18
N VAL A 480 12.61 4.35 2.93
CA VAL A 480 11.73 4.36 1.76
C VAL A 480 11.80 2.99 1.10
N HIS A 481 10.69 2.28 1.11
CA HIS A 481 10.60 0.97 0.47
C HIS A 481 10.04 1.11 -0.94
N LEU A 482 10.69 0.44 -1.89
CA LEU A 482 10.38 0.42 -3.32
C LEU A 482 10.20 -1.04 -3.71
N ASP A 483 9.00 -1.57 -3.47
CA ASP A 483 8.72 -2.99 -3.55
C ASP A 483 8.17 -3.38 -4.91
N TYR A 484 8.89 -4.25 -5.61
CA TYR A 484 8.38 -4.95 -6.79
C TYR A 484 7.23 -5.88 -6.43
N ALA A 485 7.39 -6.60 -5.33
CA ALA A 485 6.37 -7.47 -4.76
C ALA A 485 6.31 -7.28 -3.24
N HIS A 486 5.11 -7.25 -2.71
CA HIS A 486 4.84 -7.22 -1.28
C HIS A 486 3.84 -8.32 -0.94
N ARG A 487 4.07 -9.03 0.18
CA ARG A 487 3.19 -10.10 0.63
C ARG A 487 1.88 -9.52 1.14
N GLY A 488 0.76 -10.19 0.87
CA GLY A 488 -0.53 -9.88 1.48
C GLY A 488 -0.50 -9.98 3.00
N LEU A 489 -1.49 -9.38 3.65
CA LEU A 489 -1.63 -9.35 5.10
C LEU A 489 -2.19 -10.66 5.67
N GLY A 490 -3.13 -11.30 4.94
CA GLY A 490 -3.84 -12.48 5.42
C GLY A 490 -4.68 -12.21 6.67
N ASN A 491 -4.99 -13.28 7.40
CA ASN A 491 -5.81 -13.28 8.61
C ASN A 491 -5.29 -14.30 9.66
N SER A 492 -4.00 -14.62 9.64
CA SER A 492 -3.40 -15.76 10.38
C SER A 492 -3.47 -15.63 11.90
N SER A 493 -3.83 -14.49 12.46
CA SER A 493 -4.03 -14.35 13.91
C SER A 493 -5.19 -15.21 14.43
N CYS A 494 -6.24 -15.43 13.61
CA CYS A 494 -7.32 -16.36 13.91
C CYS A 494 -7.87 -17.11 12.68
N GLY A 495 -7.49 -16.69 11.47
CA GLY A 495 -8.04 -17.20 10.21
C GLY A 495 -6.97 -17.74 9.25
N PRO A 496 -7.31 -17.83 7.96
CA PRO A 496 -6.38 -18.30 6.94
C PRO A 496 -5.26 -17.30 6.69
N ASP A 497 -4.09 -17.82 6.34
CA ASP A 497 -2.96 -17.02 5.82
C ASP A 497 -3.34 -16.32 4.51
N ALA A 498 -2.50 -15.37 4.07
CA ALA A 498 -2.63 -14.72 2.77
C ALA A 498 -2.86 -15.78 1.67
N LEU A 499 -3.84 -15.53 0.80
CA LEU A 499 -4.14 -16.45 -0.29
C LEU A 499 -2.91 -16.65 -1.18
N PRO A 500 -2.76 -17.82 -1.84
CA PRO A 500 -1.57 -18.11 -2.66
C PRO A 500 -1.22 -17.02 -3.69
N THR A 501 -2.25 -16.37 -4.25
CA THR A 501 -2.06 -15.27 -5.22
C THR A 501 -1.41 -14.01 -4.62
N TYR A 502 -1.43 -13.86 -3.30
CA TYR A 502 -0.84 -12.72 -2.57
C TYR A 502 0.44 -13.10 -1.82
N ARG A 503 0.96 -14.31 -2.05
CA ARG A 503 2.27 -14.74 -1.54
C ARG A 503 3.34 -14.48 -2.57
N ILE A 504 4.54 -14.25 -2.09
CA ILE A 504 5.71 -14.07 -2.96
C ILE A 504 6.36 -15.43 -3.18
N ASP A 505 6.66 -15.75 -4.42
CA ASP A 505 7.34 -16.97 -4.84
C ASP A 505 8.84 -16.72 -5.17
N ASP A 506 9.57 -17.78 -5.54
CA ASP A 506 11.01 -17.78 -5.79
C ASP A 506 11.39 -17.40 -7.22
N ARG A 507 10.44 -16.98 -8.06
CA ARG A 507 10.73 -16.62 -9.46
C ARG A 507 11.67 -15.43 -9.53
N PRO A 508 12.72 -15.48 -10.38
CA PRO A 508 13.55 -14.32 -10.64
C PRO A 508 12.72 -13.14 -11.12
N CYS A 509 13.07 -11.95 -10.67
CA CYS A 509 12.35 -10.76 -11.07
C CYS A 509 13.30 -9.63 -11.48
N ARG A 510 12.78 -8.74 -12.35
CA ARG A 510 13.48 -7.53 -12.76
C ARG A 510 12.53 -6.35 -12.67
N PHE A 511 13.01 -5.29 -12.06
CA PHE A 511 12.26 -4.05 -11.91
C PHE A 511 13.20 -2.85 -11.94
N GLY A 512 12.65 -1.67 -12.16
CA GLY A 512 13.46 -0.47 -12.20
C GLY A 512 12.67 0.76 -11.77
N PHE A 513 13.41 1.75 -11.35
CA PHE A 513 12.88 3.05 -10.97
C PHE A 513 13.93 4.13 -11.24
N ALA A 514 13.45 5.35 -11.45
CA ALA A 514 14.33 6.52 -11.49
C ALA A 514 14.39 7.15 -10.10
N LEU A 515 15.58 7.59 -9.71
CA LEU A 515 15.82 8.52 -8.62
C LEU A 515 16.12 9.89 -9.23
N GLU A 516 15.33 10.88 -8.87
CA GLU A 516 15.50 12.29 -9.25
C GLU A 516 15.65 13.12 -7.99
N ALA A 517 16.59 14.06 -7.99
CA ALA A 517 16.78 14.94 -6.85
C ALA A 517 17.04 16.38 -7.32
N GLY A 518 16.67 17.36 -6.52
CA GLY A 518 16.87 18.76 -6.88
C GLY A 518 16.31 19.72 -5.84
N LEU A 519 16.39 21.01 -6.19
CA LEU A 519 15.68 22.08 -5.48
C LEU A 519 14.31 22.25 -6.14
N GLY A 520 13.23 22.23 -5.35
CA GLY A 520 11.88 22.47 -5.81
C GLY A 520 11.36 23.83 -5.36
N GLU A 521 10.25 24.28 -5.92
CA GLU A 521 9.47 25.34 -5.29
C GLU A 521 8.96 24.83 -3.95
N ARG A 522 8.93 25.68 -2.91
CA ARG A 522 8.29 25.35 -1.64
C ARG A 522 6.82 25.05 -1.93
N GLU A 523 6.47 23.76 -1.88
CA GLU A 523 5.05 23.41 -1.91
C GLU A 523 4.42 23.93 -0.61
N ASP A 524 3.26 24.60 -0.72
CA ASP A 524 2.51 25.06 0.45
C ASP A 524 2.30 23.90 1.43
N ASN A 525 2.65 24.14 2.68
CA ASN A 525 2.69 23.26 3.84
C ASN A 525 1.65 22.10 3.81
N PRO A 526 2.06 20.82 3.66
CA PRO A 526 1.14 19.68 3.70
C PRO A 526 0.54 19.41 5.09
N SER A 527 0.92 20.17 6.11
CA SER A 527 0.42 20.02 7.49
C SER A 527 -0.98 20.58 7.74
N ALA A 528 -1.69 21.06 6.70
CA ALA A 528 -3.11 21.28 6.85
C ALA A 528 -3.81 19.92 6.96
N PRO A 529 -4.43 19.57 8.11
CA PRO A 529 -5.14 18.32 8.22
C PRO A 529 -6.14 18.23 7.09
N PHE A 530 -6.33 17.04 6.51
CA PHE A 530 -7.32 16.75 5.50
C PHE A 530 -8.71 17.21 6.00
N ARG A 531 -8.94 18.52 5.93
CA ARG A 531 -10.25 19.09 6.17
C ARG A 531 -11.10 18.62 5.01
N ARG A 532 -12.03 17.72 5.27
CA ARG A 532 -13.22 17.52 4.44
C ARG A 532 -13.68 18.93 4.04
N ARG A 533 -13.41 19.35 2.80
CA ARG A 533 -14.05 20.54 2.24
C ARG A 533 -15.53 20.21 2.01
N SER A 534 -16.31 20.35 3.07
CA SER A 534 -17.73 20.65 2.96
C SER A 534 -17.82 22.12 2.50
N GLN A 535 -17.60 22.37 1.21
CA GLN A 535 -18.05 23.61 0.62
C GLN A 535 -19.47 23.40 0.09
N LEU A 536 -20.41 23.45 0.99
CA LEU A 536 -21.74 23.96 0.70
C LEU A 536 -21.77 25.38 1.27
N THR A 537 -21.58 26.34 0.39
CA THR A 537 -21.87 27.75 0.66
C THR A 537 -23.36 27.87 0.94
N THR A 538 -23.71 27.98 2.20
CA THR A 538 -25.01 28.53 2.61
C THR A 538 -24.96 30.02 2.34
N HIS A 539 -25.58 30.47 1.25
CA HIS A 539 -26.05 31.84 1.15
C HIS A 539 -27.23 31.99 2.12
N GLY A 540 -26.94 32.48 3.32
CA GLY A 540 -27.95 33.03 4.18
C GLY A 540 -28.35 34.42 3.68
N LYS A 541 -29.60 34.59 3.30
CA LYS A 541 -30.24 35.89 3.33
C LYS A 541 -31.19 35.91 4.53
N GLN A 542 -30.94 36.92 5.37
CA GLN A 542 -31.82 37.64 6.31
C GLN A 542 -33.01 36.85 6.92
#